data_59740dcf6d998321ad6263eb74b0dae1
#
_entry.id   59740dcf6d998321ad6263eb74b0dae1
#
_cell.length_a   1.000
_cell.length_b   1.000
_cell.length_c   1.000
_cell.angle_alpha   90.00
_cell.angle_beta   90.00
_cell.angle_gamma   90.00
#
_symmetry.space_group_name_H-M   'P 1'
#
loop_
_entity.id
_entity.type
_entity.pdbx_description
1 polymer ?
#
loop_
_entity_poly.entity_id
_entity_poly.type
_entity_poly.pdbx_seq_one_letter_code
_entity_poly.pdbx_strand_id
1 'polypeptide(L)'
;MFNKCYANFALSGNNGPDGDCDIDGLDGGTTGFVRQLFNSNDLTTDEAICNWTQDEGIPEFNFNNYGSSHPMLKGFYYRLYFGVTVCNQYLNNFGDVDKQKTAEVRFIRALDYYLLMDAFGNIPFTEEVSAKPSPQHSRKQMYDYIEKELLAIEPDLMAPRAKTSSDPDYGRVDKAAVWMLLSRLYLNAEVYTGTPQWQKAADYAKQVINSPYHLYTGATVNGWTAYQQLFMGDNGENGASVEAVFPILQDGKHTAAYGGTVFLIDACYDKTASVNSNGTAGGNLYDNANWAGVRARKDLIDKFFPNSNAPAVSGANMPSEAGDDRALFDGVGRTITQSTSADISVFTKGFAVVKFNNFYSTGASAKDLRYADTDFFLFRVAEAYLTYAEATARLNGGQTTTEGTDLINQLHTRAHAAPRTTGSYTLNDILNEWCKEFYFEGRRRVDLIRFNKFGGNANYNWAWKGGERNGRNFAATRNVFAIPNSDLTVNYNLKQNPGY
;
A
#
# COMPACT_ATOMS: atom_id res chain seq x y z
N MET A 1 -11.17 -0.05 -23.69
CA MET A 1 -10.52 1.13 -23.08
C MET A 1 -10.92 1.33 -21.61
N PHE A 2 -12.21 1.31 -21.23
CA PHE A 2 -12.65 1.40 -19.84
C PHE A 2 -11.92 0.43 -18.90
N ASN A 3 -11.91 -0.86 -19.22
CA ASN A 3 -11.22 -1.87 -18.39
C ASN A 3 -9.70 -1.62 -18.31
N LYS A 4 -9.06 -0.98 -19.32
CA LYS A 4 -7.63 -0.67 -19.27
C LYS A 4 -7.30 0.38 -18.21
N CYS A 5 -8.24 1.30 -17.90
CA CYS A 5 -8.05 2.26 -16.81
C CYS A 5 -7.86 1.54 -15.47
N TYR A 6 -8.68 0.53 -15.18
CA TYR A 6 -8.54 -0.31 -13.98
C TYR A 6 -7.34 -1.26 -14.05
N ALA A 7 -7.14 -1.90 -15.20
CA ALA A 7 -6.10 -2.90 -15.39
C ALA A 7 -4.67 -2.34 -15.24
N ASN A 8 -4.49 -1.02 -15.36
CA ASN A 8 -3.21 -0.36 -15.16
C ASN A 8 -2.63 -0.60 -13.75
N PHE A 9 -3.46 -0.84 -12.75
CA PHE A 9 -3.01 -1.16 -11.39
C PHE A 9 -2.62 -2.64 -11.22
N ALA A 10 -3.14 -3.54 -12.07
CA ALA A 10 -2.92 -4.98 -11.98
C ALA A 10 -1.86 -5.49 -12.97
N LEU A 11 -1.78 -4.88 -14.16
CA LEU A 11 -0.97 -5.35 -15.28
C LEU A 11 0.14 -4.37 -15.65
N SER A 12 1.27 -4.90 -16.09
CA SER A 12 2.39 -4.10 -16.63
C SER A 12 2.27 -3.83 -18.14
N GLY A 13 1.49 -4.66 -18.85
CA GLY A 13 1.27 -4.59 -20.29
C GLY A 13 0.14 -5.53 -20.74
N ASN A 14 -0.08 -5.66 -22.05
CA ASN A 14 -1.18 -6.44 -22.58
C ASN A 14 -0.83 -7.90 -22.92
N ASN A 15 0.46 -8.25 -23.02
CA ASN A 15 0.94 -9.54 -23.51
C ASN A 15 1.54 -10.43 -22.41
N GLY A 16 1.09 -10.27 -21.17
CA GLY A 16 1.55 -11.04 -20.03
C GLY A 16 2.84 -10.47 -19.39
N PRO A 17 3.39 -11.17 -18.39
CA PRO A 17 4.45 -10.66 -17.53
C PRO A 17 5.81 -10.51 -18.22
N ASP A 18 6.07 -11.34 -19.22
CA ASP A 18 7.34 -11.37 -19.98
C ASP A 18 7.19 -10.70 -21.36
N GLY A 19 6.02 -10.09 -21.65
CA GLY A 19 5.70 -9.45 -22.91
C GLY A 19 5.91 -7.93 -22.90
N ASP A 20 5.14 -7.25 -23.75
CA ASP A 20 5.19 -5.79 -23.85
C ASP A 20 4.89 -5.10 -22.53
N CYS A 21 5.86 -4.35 -22.01
CA CYS A 21 5.59 -3.38 -20.99
C CYS A 21 4.92 -2.13 -21.61
N ASP A 22 3.89 -1.60 -20.96
CA ASP A 22 3.26 -0.34 -21.36
C ASP A 22 4.23 0.86 -21.31
N ILE A 23 5.40 0.69 -20.70
CA ILE A 23 6.40 1.72 -20.46
C ILE A 23 7.71 1.30 -21.13
N ASP A 24 8.07 1.98 -22.20
CA ASP A 24 9.26 1.69 -22.99
C ASP A 24 10.57 1.79 -22.17
N GLY A 25 11.45 0.83 -22.41
CA GLY A 25 12.80 0.82 -21.84
C GLY A 25 12.86 0.47 -20.36
N LEU A 26 11.77 -0.05 -19.79
CA LEU A 26 11.71 -0.55 -18.42
C LEU A 26 11.10 -1.97 -18.38
N ASP A 27 11.58 -2.77 -17.45
CA ASP A 27 11.08 -4.12 -17.23
C ASP A 27 9.65 -4.10 -16.66
N GLY A 28 8.77 -4.94 -17.20
CA GLY A 28 7.36 -5.02 -16.79
C GLY A 28 7.17 -5.41 -15.32
N GLY A 29 7.98 -6.34 -14.81
CA GLY A 29 7.93 -6.76 -13.41
C GLY A 29 8.37 -5.66 -12.44
N THR A 30 9.27 -4.77 -12.87
CA THR A 30 9.76 -3.65 -12.05
C THR A 30 8.92 -2.37 -12.19
N THR A 31 7.99 -2.31 -13.11
CA THR A 31 7.07 -1.17 -13.29
C THR A 31 5.65 -1.44 -12.82
N GLY A 32 5.38 -2.64 -12.28
CA GLY A 32 4.07 -3.00 -11.75
C GLY A 32 3.66 -2.09 -10.59
N PHE A 33 2.40 -1.64 -10.59
CA PHE A 33 1.91 -0.66 -9.63
C PHE A 33 2.09 -1.10 -8.18
N VAL A 34 1.63 -2.30 -7.81
CA VAL A 34 1.68 -2.80 -6.42
C VAL A 34 3.12 -2.90 -5.92
N ARG A 35 4.06 -3.42 -6.75
CA ARG A 35 5.47 -3.50 -6.40
C ARG A 35 6.06 -2.11 -6.15
N GLN A 36 5.76 -1.13 -7.00
CA GLN A 36 6.35 0.20 -6.84
C GLN A 36 5.67 1.02 -5.75
N LEU A 37 4.39 0.80 -5.47
CA LEU A 37 3.71 1.33 -4.30
C LEU A 37 4.38 0.82 -3.01
N PHE A 38 4.65 -0.48 -2.93
CA PHE A 38 5.39 -1.09 -1.81
C PHE A 38 6.81 -0.53 -1.71
N ASN A 39 7.58 -0.54 -2.80
CA ASN A 39 8.97 -0.07 -2.79
C ASN A 39 9.09 1.38 -2.31
N SER A 40 8.19 2.25 -2.77
CA SER A 40 8.21 3.67 -2.40
C SER A 40 7.74 3.91 -0.96
N ASN A 41 6.75 3.16 -0.47
CA ASN A 41 6.08 3.47 0.78
C ASN A 41 6.38 2.54 1.96
N ASP A 42 6.86 1.31 1.71
CA ASP A 42 7.20 0.36 2.79
C ASP A 42 8.70 0.09 2.83
N LEU A 43 9.35 -0.19 1.68
CA LEU A 43 10.78 -0.51 1.64
C LEU A 43 11.67 0.67 2.08
N THR A 44 11.22 1.90 1.92
CA THR A 44 11.92 3.12 2.38
C THR A 44 11.80 3.39 3.88
N THR A 45 11.14 2.50 4.67
CA THR A 45 10.70 2.79 6.04
C THR A 45 11.26 1.84 7.09
N ASP A 46 10.68 1.91 8.29
CA ASP A 46 10.98 1.04 9.43
C ASP A 46 10.35 -0.36 9.32
N GLU A 47 9.64 -0.68 8.22
CA GLU A 47 8.95 -1.96 8.05
C GLU A 47 9.78 -3.01 7.31
N ALA A 48 10.43 -2.64 6.21
CA ALA A 48 10.99 -3.59 5.26
C ALA A 48 12.45 -3.31 4.89
N ILE A 49 13.17 -4.38 4.54
CA ILE A 49 14.50 -4.31 3.91
C ILE A 49 14.61 -5.42 2.85
N CYS A 50 15.25 -5.13 1.73
CA CYS A 50 15.44 -6.07 0.63
C CYS A 50 16.92 -6.48 0.48
N ASN A 51 17.17 -7.78 0.25
CA ASN A 51 18.52 -8.31 0.13
C ASN A 51 19.07 -8.31 -1.31
N TRP A 52 18.28 -7.88 -2.28
CA TRP A 52 18.71 -7.77 -3.68
C TRP A 52 19.60 -6.54 -3.87
N THR A 53 20.72 -6.52 -3.16
CA THR A 53 21.64 -5.37 -3.11
C THR A 53 22.39 -5.13 -4.43
N GLN A 54 22.27 -6.03 -5.40
CA GLN A 54 22.82 -5.88 -6.75
C GLN A 54 21.80 -5.32 -7.76
N ASP A 55 20.52 -5.26 -7.39
CA ASP A 55 19.47 -4.70 -8.23
C ASP A 55 19.49 -3.18 -8.12
N GLU A 56 19.60 -2.50 -9.27
CA GLU A 56 19.63 -1.05 -9.35
C GLU A 56 18.36 -0.44 -8.74
N GLY A 57 18.54 0.45 -7.76
CA GLY A 57 17.49 1.14 -7.03
C GLY A 57 17.12 0.49 -5.69
N ILE A 58 17.38 -0.79 -5.45
CA ILE A 58 17.08 -1.45 -4.17
C ILE A 58 17.93 -0.91 -3.02
N PRO A 59 19.26 -0.77 -3.15
CA PRO A 59 20.08 -0.16 -2.09
C PRO A 59 19.64 1.27 -1.74
N GLU A 60 19.25 2.04 -2.75
CA GLU A 60 18.81 3.42 -2.57
C GLU A 60 17.49 3.50 -1.79
N PHE A 61 16.56 2.58 -1.99
CA PHE A 61 15.37 2.44 -1.16
C PHE A 61 15.70 2.01 0.27
N ASN A 62 16.51 0.96 0.43
CA ASN A 62 16.92 0.46 1.73
C ASN A 62 17.53 1.54 2.63
N PHE A 63 18.29 2.46 2.03
CA PHE A 63 19.11 3.46 2.74
C PHE A 63 18.63 4.90 2.56
N ASN A 64 17.46 5.12 1.94
CA ASN A 64 16.90 6.45 1.69
C ASN A 64 17.83 7.38 0.89
N ASN A 65 18.61 6.80 -0.03
CA ASN A 65 19.61 7.52 -0.84
C ASN A 65 19.23 7.58 -2.33
N TYR A 66 17.96 7.76 -2.61
CA TYR A 66 17.41 7.85 -3.97
C TYR A 66 17.61 9.24 -4.58
N GLY A 67 17.79 9.29 -5.91
CA GLY A 67 17.98 10.51 -6.71
C GLY A 67 17.08 10.54 -7.94
N SER A 68 17.26 11.54 -8.79
CA SER A 68 16.44 11.79 -9.99
C SER A 68 16.67 10.80 -11.15
N SER A 69 17.71 9.99 -11.09
CA SER A 69 17.97 8.90 -12.05
C SER A 69 17.51 7.52 -11.57
N HIS A 70 16.85 7.44 -10.41
CA HIS A 70 16.42 6.18 -9.80
C HIS A 70 15.43 5.41 -10.69
N PRO A 71 15.78 4.17 -11.16
CA PRO A 71 14.99 3.49 -12.21
C PRO A 71 13.58 3.09 -11.75
N MET A 72 13.45 2.59 -10.53
CA MET A 72 12.14 2.14 -10.01
C MET A 72 11.21 3.31 -9.67
N LEU A 73 11.72 4.45 -9.17
CA LEU A 73 10.93 5.66 -8.99
C LEU A 73 10.50 6.25 -10.33
N LYS A 74 11.36 6.20 -11.35
CA LYS A 74 11.00 6.50 -12.73
C LYS A 74 9.88 5.58 -13.23
N GLY A 75 9.99 4.27 -12.97
CA GLY A 75 8.96 3.28 -13.30
C GLY A 75 7.61 3.58 -12.64
N PHE A 76 7.61 3.93 -11.35
CA PHE A 76 6.40 4.31 -10.61
C PHE A 76 5.76 5.59 -11.18
N TYR A 77 6.57 6.61 -11.41
CA TYR A 77 6.13 7.87 -12.02
C TYR A 77 5.46 7.64 -13.38
N TYR A 78 6.11 6.91 -14.28
CA TYR A 78 5.55 6.64 -15.60
C TYR A 78 4.36 5.69 -15.58
N ARG A 79 4.30 4.73 -14.66
CA ARG A 79 3.11 3.87 -14.47
C ARG A 79 1.87 4.71 -14.14
N LEU A 80 2.00 5.66 -13.24
CA LEU A 80 0.90 6.55 -12.86
C LEU A 80 0.51 7.50 -14.01
N TYR A 81 1.50 8.09 -14.72
CA TYR A 81 1.21 8.94 -15.90
C TYR A 81 0.65 8.15 -17.08
N PHE A 82 1.01 6.90 -17.25
CA PHE A 82 0.34 6.03 -18.22
C PHE A 82 -1.14 5.85 -17.86
N GLY A 83 -1.45 5.65 -16.58
CA GLY A 83 -2.83 5.62 -16.07
C GLY A 83 -3.59 6.90 -16.40
N VAL A 84 -3.01 8.07 -16.09
CA VAL A 84 -3.57 9.38 -16.45
C VAL A 84 -3.83 9.49 -17.95
N THR A 85 -2.88 9.05 -18.78
CA THR A 85 -3.01 9.11 -20.25
C THR A 85 -4.15 8.24 -20.75
N VAL A 86 -4.27 7.01 -20.25
CA VAL A 86 -5.38 6.09 -20.63
C VAL A 86 -6.72 6.66 -20.20
N CYS A 87 -6.81 7.25 -19.00
CA CYS A 87 -8.02 7.91 -18.51
C CYS A 87 -8.38 9.13 -19.38
N ASN A 88 -7.42 10.01 -19.69
CA ASN A 88 -7.66 11.15 -20.58
C ASN A 88 -8.13 10.70 -21.97
N GLN A 89 -7.52 9.65 -22.53
CA GLN A 89 -7.95 9.10 -23.81
C GLN A 89 -9.38 8.54 -23.78
N TYR A 90 -9.75 7.87 -22.68
CA TYR A 90 -11.13 7.40 -22.49
C TYR A 90 -12.11 8.57 -22.40
N LEU A 91 -11.80 9.56 -21.57
CA LEU A 91 -12.67 10.73 -21.36
C LEU A 91 -12.86 11.56 -22.63
N ASN A 92 -11.79 11.72 -23.40
CA ASN A 92 -11.87 12.42 -24.71
C ASN A 92 -12.76 11.72 -25.72
N ASN A 93 -12.77 10.36 -25.75
CA ASN A 93 -13.49 9.60 -26.76
C ASN A 93 -14.91 9.20 -26.31
N PHE A 94 -15.14 9.03 -25.02
CA PHE A 94 -16.33 8.39 -24.45
C PHE A 94 -16.92 9.11 -23.24
N GLY A 95 -16.39 10.28 -22.86
CA GLY A 95 -16.80 11.00 -21.66
C GLY A 95 -18.27 11.38 -21.59
N ASP A 96 -18.95 11.52 -22.75
CA ASP A 96 -20.37 11.88 -22.83
C ASP A 96 -21.31 10.67 -23.00
N VAL A 97 -20.77 9.43 -23.05
CA VAL A 97 -21.56 8.23 -23.40
C VAL A 97 -22.26 7.63 -22.18
N ASP A 98 -21.57 7.56 -21.05
CA ASP A 98 -22.05 6.91 -19.84
C ASP A 98 -21.53 7.67 -18.62
N LYS A 99 -22.42 8.38 -17.93
CA LYS A 99 -22.05 9.23 -16.79
C LYS A 99 -21.36 8.47 -15.66
N GLN A 100 -21.84 7.25 -15.35
CA GLN A 100 -21.28 6.45 -14.28
C GLN A 100 -19.86 6.03 -14.64
N LYS A 101 -19.62 5.46 -15.83
CA LYS A 101 -18.27 5.07 -16.26
C LYS A 101 -17.34 6.27 -16.39
N THR A 102 -17.86 7.43 -16.80
CA THR A 102 -17.10 8.69 -16.83
C THR A 102 -16.66 9.09 -15.43
N ALA A 103 -17.56 9.02 -14.45
CA ALA A 103 -17.22 9.30 -13.05
C ALA A 103 -16.18 8.32 -12.49
N GLU A 104 -16.30 7.02 -12.80
CA GLU A 104 -15.32 6.01 -12.41
C GLU A 104 -13.93 6.30 -13.01
N VAL A 105 -13.84 6.61 -14.29
CA VAL A 105 -12.55 6.94 -14.95
C VAL A 105 -11.95 8.24 -14.41
N ARG A 106 -12.77 9.24 -14.11
CA ARG A 106 -12.32 10.47 -13.44
C ARG A 106 -11.80 10.20 -12.04
N PHE A 107 -12.42 9.26 -11.30
CA PHE A 107 -11.88 8.79 -10.02
C PHE A 107 -10.50 8.15 -10.18
N ILE A 108 -10.32 7.24 -11.14
CA ILE A 108 -9.04 6.57 -11.38
C ILE A 108 -7.96 7.61 -11.72
N ARG A 109 -8.27 8.58 -12.58
CA ARG A 109 -7.35 9.69 -12.89
C ARG A 109 -7.01 10.52 -11.65
N ALA A 110 -7.99 10.81 -10.80
CA ALA A 110 -7.77 11.54 -9.55
C ALA A 110 -6.91 10.74 -8.56
N LEU A 111 -7.06 9.41 -8.53
CA LEU A 111 -6.23 8.51 -7.71
C LEU A 111 -4.79 8.49 -8.22
N ASP A 112 -4.56 8.37 -9.54
CA ASP A 112 -3.21 8.45 -10.12
C ASP A 112 -2.54 9.79 -9.76
N TYR A 113 -3.26 10.89 -9.90
CA TYR A 113 -2.77 12.22 -9.52
C TYR A 113 -2.54 12.38 -8.01
N TYR A 114 -3.38 11.76 -7.18
CA TYR A 114 -3.16 11.74 -5.73
C TYR A 114 -1.83 11.04 -5.38
N LEU A 115 -1.58 9.88 -5.97
CA LEU A 115 -0.35 9.12 -5.76
C LEU A 115 0.89 9.85 -6.30
N LEU A 116 0.77 10.49 -7.46
CA LEU A 116 1.82 11.35 -8.02
C LEU A 116 2.12 12.55 -7.12
N MET A 117 1.10 13.26 -6.67
CA MET A 117 1.23 14.41 -5.76
C MET A 117 1.85 14.00 -4.42
N ASP A 118 1.41 12.88 -3.86
CA ASP A 118 1.96 12.38 -2.58
C ASP A 118 3.43 12.03 -2.72
N ALA A 119 3.80 11.26 -3.75
CA ALA A 119 5.16 10.78 -3.95
C ALA A 119 6.13 11.87 -4.47
N PHE A 120 5.71 12.67 -5.47
CA PHE A 120 6.58 13.57 -6.23
C PHE A 120 6.30 15.06 -6.01
N GLY A 121 5.33 15.42 -5.20
CA GLY A 121 5.07 16.82 -4.81
C GLY A 121 4.51 17.69 -5.92
N ASN A 122 5.36 18.57 -6.49
CA ASN A 122 4.98 19.40 -7.61
C ASN A 122 5.13 18.61 -8.92
N ILE A 123 4.04 18.43 -9.65
CA ILE A 123 3.97 17.48 -10.78
C ILE A 123 3.40 18.14 -12.05
N PRO A 124 3.75 17.66 -13.26
CA PRO A 124 3.07 18.08 -14.48
C PRO A 124 1.60 17.66 -14.46
N PHE A 125 0.74 18.54 -14.95
CA PHE A 125 -0.70 18.35 -14.95
C PHE A 125 -1.32 18.55 -16.34
N THR A 126 -2.15 17.60 -16.75
CA THR A 126 -2.95 17.69 -17.97
C THR A 126 -4.20 16.83 -17.89
N GLU A 127 -5.28 17.31 -18.49
CA GLU A 127 -6.52 16.55 -18.72
C GLU A 127 -6.69 16.14 -20.18
N GLU A 128 -5.66 16.38 -21.00
CA GLU A 128 -5.67 16.12 -22.43
C GLU A 128 -4.55 15.17 -22.83
N VAL A 129 -4.75 14.43 -23.91
CA VAL A 129 -3.68 13.71 -24.59
C VAL A 129 -3.04 14.68 -25.59
N SER A 130 -1.84 15.15 -25.25
CA SER A 130 -1.13 16.16 -26.05
C SER A 130 0.38 15.92 -26.05
N ALA A 131 1.03 16.23 -27.17
CA ALA A 131 2.49 16.25 -27.25
C ALA A 131 3.11 17.54 -26.68
N LYS A 132 2.30 18.51 -26.24
CA LYS A 132 2.81 19.75 -25.66
C LYS A 132 3.28 19.50 -24.23
N PRO A 133 4.44 20.08 -23.83
CA PRO A 133 4.91 20.00 -22.46
C PRO A 133 3.87 20.55 -21.47
N SER A 134 3.42 19.71 -20.56
CA SER A 134 2.41 20.06 -19.56
C SER A 134 2.96 21.06 -18.55
N PRO A 135 2.16 22.01 -18.03
CA PRO A 135 2.57 22.90 -16.95
C PRO A 135 2.78 22.10 -15.66
N GLN A 136 3.71 22.55 -14.82
CA GLN A 136 3.87 22.02 -13.48
C GLN A 136 2.88 22.68 -12.52
N HIS A 137 2.11 21.87 -11.80
CA HIS A 137 1.25 22.31 -10.70
C HIS A 137 1.95 22.06 -9.36
N SER A 138 1.77 23.01 -8.45
CA SER A 138 2.22 22.83 -7.07
C SER A 138 1.40 21.74 -6.37
N ARG A 139 1.97 21.15 -5.30
CA ARG A 139 1.30 20.14 -4.47
C ARG A 139 -0.07 20.62 -3.99
N LYS A 140 -0.17 21.93 -3.60
CA LYS A 140 -1.44 22.52 -3.19
C LYS A 140 -2.45 22.62 -4.35
N GLN A 141 -2.01 23.03 -5.55
CA GLN A 141 -2.89 23.07 -6.72
C GLN A 141 -3.43 21.68 -7.08
N MET A 142 -2.59 20.66 -6.97
CA MET A 142 -3.02 19.28 -7.18
C MET A 142 -3.99 18.81 -6.10
N TYR A 143 -3.77 19.17 -4.83
CA TYR A 143 -4.72 18.91 -3.75
C TYR A 143 -6.10 19.52 -4.06
N ASP A 144 -6.14 20.81 -4.42
CA ASP A 144 -7.37 21.52 -4.74
C ASP A 144 -8.10 20.90 -5.96
N TYR A 145 -7.34 20.45 -6.97
CA TYR A 145 -7.88 19.76 -8.14
C TYR A 145 -8.52 18.42 -7.77
N ILE A 146 -7.79 17.58 -7.00
CA ILE A 146 -8.26 16.25 -6.59
C ILE A 146 -9.51 16.37 -5.73
N GLU A 147 -9.54 17.28 -4.74
CA GLU A 147 -10.72 17.55 -3.93
C GLU A 147 -11.93 17.91 -4.81
N LYS A 148 -11.75 18.87 -5.72
CA LYS A 148 -12.81 19.32 -6.64
C LYS A 148 -13.32 18.19 -7.54
N GLU A 149 -12.42 17.39 -8.11
CA GLU A 149 -12.79 16.27 -8.97
C GLU A 149 -13.64 15.24 -8.21
N LEU A 150 -13.16 14.80 -7.04
CA LEU A 150 -13.84 13.78 -6.24
C LEU A 150 -15.24 14.23 -5.81
N LEU A 151 -15.39 15.48 -5.37
CA LEU A 151 -16.69 16.05 -5.00
C LEU A 151 -17.64 16.18 -6.20
N ALA A 152 -17.11 16.46 -7.39
CA ALA A 152 -17.91 16.61 -8.60
C ALA A 152 -18.44 15.29 -9.16
N ILE A 153 -17.69 14.18 -9.01
CA ILE A 153 -18.07 12.88 -9.57
C ILE A 153 -18.93 12.04 -8.62
N GLU A 154 -18.89 12.30 -7.33
CA GLU A 154 -19.61 11.51 -6.31
C GLU A 154 -21.09 11.28 -6.65
N PRO A 155 -21.88 12.27 -7.09
CA PRO A 155 -23.30 12.07 -7.40
C PRO A 155 -23.57 11.05 -8.51
N ASP A 156 -22.66 10.91 -9.46
CA ASP A 156 -22.82 10.06 -10.65
C ASP A 156 -22.32 8.60 -10.44
N LEU A 157 -21.72 8.30 -9.29
CA LEU A 157 -21.24 6.96 -8.95
C LEU A 157 -22.32 6.07 -8.33
N MET A 158 -22.10 4.76 -8.41
CA MET A 158 -22.95 3.75 -7.73
C MET A 158 -23.05 4.04 -6.24
N ALA A 159 -24.21 3.71 -5.65
CA ALA A 159 -24.34 3.64 -4.20
C ALA A 159 -23.36 2.59 -3.63
N PRO A 160 -22.80 2.82 -2.42
CA PRO A 160 -21.90 1.86 -1.80
C PRO A 160 -22.61 0.53 -1.54
N ARG A 161 -21.97 -0.57 -1.88
CA ARG A 161 -22.37 -1.92 -1.50
C ARG A 161 -21.16 -2.85 -1.48
N ALA A 162 -21.08 -3.68 -0.46
CA ALA A 162 -20.11 -4.75 -0.42
C ALA A 162 -20.38 -5.75 -1.55
N LYS A 163 -19.31 -6.19 -2.22
CA LYS A 163 -19.36 -7.04 -3.41
C LYS A 163 -18.43 -8.24 -3.21
N THR A 164 -18.65 -9.31 -3.93
CA THR A 164 -17.77 -10.47 -4.00
C THR A 164 -17.31 -10.67 -5.44
N SER A 165 -16.32 -11.52 -5.68
CA SER A 165 -15.80 -11.80 -7.03
C SER A 165 -16.87 -12.34 -8.00
N SER A 166 -17.99 -12.87 -7.52
CA SER A 166 -19.14 -13.28 -8.34
C SER A 166 -20.04 -12.13 -8.80
N ASP A 167 -19.87 -10.93 -8.24
CA ASP A 167 -20.62 -9.73 -8.61
C ASP A 167 -19.96 -9.08 -9.85
N PRO A 168 -20.70 -8.76 -10.92
CA PRO A 168 -20.14 -8.15 -12.12
C PRO A 168 -19.53 -6.75 -11.89
N ASP A 169 -19.89 -6.08 -10.78
CA ASP A 169 -19.34 -4.79 -10.40
C ASP A 169 -18.22 -4.90 -9.34
N TYR A 170 -17.77 -6.11 -9.00
CA TYR A 170 -16.64 -6.28 -8.08
C TYR A 170 -15.38 -5.59 -8.62
N GLY A 171 -14.70 -4.84 -7.77
CA GLY A 171 -13.54 -4.02 -8.15
C GLY A 171 -13.88 -2.68 -8.80
N ARG A 172 -15.15 -2.40 -9.14
CA ARG A 172 -15.56 -1.10 -9.68
C ARG A 172 -15.77 -0.07 -8.57
N VAL A 173 -15.40 1.16 -8.90
CA VAL A 173 -15.55 2.33 -8.02
C VAL A 173 -17.00 2.62 -7.70
N ASP A 174 -17.28 2.88 -6.43
CA ASP A 174 -18.53 3.44 -5.94
C ASP A 174 -18.27 4.65 -5.02
N LYS A 175 -19.32 5.22 -4.43
CA LYS A 175 -19.19 6.41 -3.57
C LYS A 175 -18.27 6.18 -2.36
N ALA A 176 -18.21 4.96 -1.81
CA ALA A 176 -17.34 4.69 -0.68
C ALA A 176 -15.85 4.81 -1.05
N ALA A 177 -15.46 4.48 -2.29
CA ALA A 177 -14.09 4.69 -2.76
C ALA A 177 -13.74 6.20 -2.82
N VAL A 178 -14.68 7.04 -3.25
CA VAL A 178 -14.51 8.51 -3.21
C VAL A 178 -14.37 9.00 -1.78
N TRP A 179 -15.22 8.56 -0.86
CA TRP A 179 -15.12 8.94 0.55
C TRP A 179 -13.80 8.51 1.17
N MET A 180 -13.32 7.32 0.83
CA MET A 180 -12.02 6.82 1.30
C MET A 180 -10.88 7.69 0.79
N LEU A 181 -10.84 8.04 -0.51
CA LEU A 181 -9.79 8.89 -1.07
C LEU A 181 -9.85 10.32 -0.52
N LEU A 182 -11.05 10.88 -0.33
CA LEU A 182 -11.24 12.18 0.35
C LEU A 182 -10.75 12.13 1.80
N SER A 183 -11.07 11.07 2.54
CA SER A 183 -10.60 10.93 3.92
C SER A 183 -9.05 10.86 4.00
N ARG A 184 -8.39 10.14 3.08
CA ARG A 184 -6.91 10.15 2.93
C ARG A 184 -6.37 11.54 2.60
N LEU A 185 -6.98 12.21 1.63
CA LEU A 185 -6.58 13.54 1.18
C LEU A 185 -6.63 14.54 2.35
N TYR A 186 -7.73 14.54 3.10
CA TYR A 186 -7.92 15.43 4.23
C TYR A 186 -7.05 15.09 5.45
N LEU A 187 -6.82 13.80 5.73
CA LEU A 187 -5.95 13.38 6.82
C LEU A 187 -4.51 13.88 6.61
N ASN A 188 -4.06 13.94 5.35
CA ASN A 188 -2.74 14.41 4.97
C ASN A 188 -2.70 15.88 4.51
N ALA A 189 -3.80 16.63 4.63
CA ALA A 189 -3.91 18.01 4.12
C ALA A 189 -2.84 18.95 4.68
N GLU A 190 -2.46 18.81 5.96
CA GLU A 190 -1.40 19.61 6.57
C GLU A 190 -0.06 19.40 5.86
N VAL A 191 0.26 18.15 5.46
CA VAL A 191 1.48 17.82 4.70
C VAL A 191 1.46 18.46 3.32
N TYR A 192 0.31 18.47 2.66
CA TYR A 192 0.18 18.92 1.27
C TYR A 192 0.02 20.44 1.12
N THR A 193 -0.65 21.07 2.08
CA THR A 193 -1.08 22.48 1.99
C THR A 193 -0.58 23.37 3.13
N GLY A 194 -0.04 22.78 4.19
CA GLY A 194 0.28 23.47 5.43
C GLY A 194 -0.93 23.75 6.34
N THR A 195 -2.13 23.30 5.94
CA THR A 195 -3.38 23.55 6.69
C THR A 195 -4.08 22.22 6.99
N PRO A 196 -4.28 21.87 8.27
CA PRO A 196 -4.95 20.62 8.64
C PRO A 196 -6.45 20.66 8.28
N GLN A 197 -6.98 19.49 7.91
CA GLN A 197 -8.41 19.29 7.59
C GLN A 197 -8.97 18.07 8.35
N TRP A 198 -8.58 17.88 9.59
CA TRP A 198 -8.89 16.66 10.35
C TRP A 198 -10.38 16.44 10.55
N GLN A 199 -11.20 17.51 10.68
CA GLN A 199 -12.65 17.34 10.78
C GLN A 199 -13.21 16.72 9.48
N LYS A 200 -12.83 17.22 8.32
CA LYS A 200 -13.25 16.62 7.04
C LYS A 200 -12.78 15.17 6.90
N ALA A 201 -11.54 14.87 7.33
CA ALA A 201 -11.03 13.51 7.33
C ALA A 201 -11.90 12.56 8.16
N ALA A 202 -12.29 12.98 9.37
CA ALA A 202 -13.18 12.23 10.24
C ALA A 202 -14.57 12.07 9.63
N ASP A 203 -15.14 13.13 9.04
CA ASP A 203 -16.48 13.12 8.45
C ASP A 203 -16.57 12.12 7.29
N TYR A 204 -15.59 12.12 6.36
CA TYR A 204 -15.57 11.18 5.24
C TYR A 204 -15.21 9.75 5.66
N ALA A 205 -14.32 9.55 6.62
CA ALA A 205 -14.06 8.25 7.22
C ALA A 205 -15.34 7.68 7.86
N LYS A 206 -16.14 8.54 8.51
CA LYS A 206 -17.43 8.15 9.12
C LYS A 206 -18.45 7.72 8.08
N GLN A 207 -18.47 8.33 6.89
CA GLN A 207 -19.33 7.88 5.80
C GLN A 207 -18.99 6.45 5.36
N VAL A 208 -17.69 6.11 5.26
CA VAL A 208 -17.26 4.74 4.96
C VAL A 208 -17.66 3.78 6.07
N ILE A 209 -17.43 4.14 7.33
CA ILE A 209 -17.79 3.32 8.51
C ILE A 209 -19.30 3.02 8.56
N ASN A 210 -20.12 3.97 8.15
CA ASN A 210 -21.58 3.84 8.13
C ASN A 210 -22.14 3.23 6.83
N SER A 211 -21.27 2.90 5.86
CA SER A 211 -21.67 2.28 4.60
C SER A 211 -21.96 0.78 4.77
N PRO A 212 -22.46 0.10 3.74
CA PRO A 212 -22.60 -1.36 3.75
C PRO A 212 -21.26 -2.13 3.81
N TYR A 213 -20.14 -1.49 3.53
CA TYR A 213 -18.83 -2.08 3.80
C TYR A 213 -18.57 -2.11 5.31
N HIS A 214 -17.95 -3.17 5.80
CA HIS A 214 -17.66 -3.30 7.21
C HIS A 214 -16.40 -4.12 7.47
N LEU A 215 -15.88 -4.01 8.69
CA LEU A 215 -14.73 -4.79 9.13
C LEU A 215 -15.06 -6.29 9.02
N TYR A 216 -14.21 -7.04 8.34
CA TYR A 216 -14.39 -8.50 8.23
C TYR A 216 -14.03 -9.18 9.54
N THR A 217 -15.00 -9.86 10.13
CA THR A 217 -14.90 -10.58 11.39
C THR A 217 -15.39 -12.02 11.25
N GLY A 218 -15.16 -12.62 10.07
CA GLY A 218 -15.57 -13.99 9.78
C GLY A 218 -14.96 -15.01 10.73
N ALA A 219 -15.56 -16.18 10.81
CA ALA A 219 -15.03 -17.29 11.60
C ALA A 219 -13.70 -17.78 11.06
N THR A 220 -12.88 -18.39 11.92
CA THR A 220 -11.69 -19.15 11.49
C THR A 220 -12.12 -20.32 10.62
N VAL A 221 -11.53 -20.43 9.43
CA VAL A 221 -11.78 -21.49 8.46
C VAL A 221 -10.50 -22.28 8.21
N ASN A 222 -10.50 -23.59 8.46
CA ASN A 222 -9.34 -24.46 8.30
C ASN A 222 -8.04 -23.92 8.98
N GLY A 223 -8.20 -23.23 10.11
CA GLY A 223 -7.10 -22.61 10.85
C GLY A 223 -6.73 -21.19 10.42
N TRP A 224 -7.32 -20.67 9.34
CA TRP A 224 -7.11 -19.29 8.89
C TRP A 224 -8.03 -18.32 9.63
N THR A 225 -7.44 -17.38 10.37
CA THR A 225 -8.21 -16.36 11.12
C THR A 225 -8.82 -15.31 10.19
N ALA A 226 -9.76 -14.51 10.69
CA ALA A 226 -10.40 -13.45 9.91
C ALA A 226 -9.36 -12.47 9.30
N TYR A 227 -8.30 -12.12 10.06
CA TYR A 227 -7.26 -11.25 9.52
C TYR A 227 -6.47 -11.89 8.38
N GLN A 228 -6.08 -13.16 8.52
CA GLN A 228 -5.35 -13.88 7.48
C GLN A 228 -6.16 -14.02 6.19
N GLN A 229 -7.47 -14.25 6.30
CA GLN A 229 -8.38 -14.40 5.15
C GLN A 229 -8.43 -13.16 4.24
N LEU A 230 -8.08 -11.95 4.74
CA LEU A 230 -7.95 -10.74 3.92
C LEU A 230 -6.84 -10.81 2.88
N PHE A 231 -5.83 -11.67 3.06
CA PHE A 231 -4.60 -11.69 2.28
C PHE A 231 -4.35 -13.05 1.60
N MET A 232 -5.43 -13.83 1.37
CA MET A 232 -5.42 -15.17 0.78
C MET A 232 -5.88 -15.16 -0.67
N GLY A 233 -5.57 -16.21 -1.44
CA GLY A 233 -5.91 -16.33 -2.85
C GLY A 233 -7.40 -16.28 -3.17
N ASP A 234 -8.25 -16.57 -2.20
CA ASP A 234 -9.71 -16.52 -2.32
C ASP A 234 -10.35 -15.31 -1.60
N ASN A 235 -9.58 -14.25 -1.30
CA ASN A 235 -10.08 -13.10 -0.52
C ASN A 235 -11.25 -12.33 -1.18
N GLY A 236 -11.43 -12.46 -2.49
CA GLY A 236 -12.61 -11.98 -3.20
C GLY A 236 -13.88 -12.84 -2.98
N GLU A 237 -13.73 -14.07 -2.48
CA GLU A 237 -14.77 -15.10 -2.42
C GLU A 237 -15.07 -15.59 -1.00
N ASN A 238 -14.08 -15.59 -0.11
CA ASN A 238 -14.17 -16.14 1.24
C ASN A 238 -14.97 -15.29 2.26
N GLY A 239 -15.51 -14.16 1.81
CA GLY A 239 -16.24 -13.19 2.63
C GLY A 239 -15.42 -11.96 3.03
N ALA A 240 -14.09 -11.98 2.90
CA ALA A 240 -13.22 -10.85 3.26
C ALA A 240 -13.45 -9.60 2.40
N SER A 241 -13.99 -9.78 1.19
CA SER A 241 -14.33 -8.69 0.27
C SER A 241 -15.34 -7.67 0.82
N VAL A 242 -16.07 -7.98 1.89
CA VAL A 242 -16.95 -7.01 2.58
C VAL A 242 -16.15 -5.84 3.18
N GLU A 243 -14.86 -6.04 3.43
CA GLU A 243 -13.93 -4.98 3.88
C GLU A 243 -13.30 -4.22 2.71
N ALA A 244 -13.28 -4.79 1.50
CA ALA A 244 -12.61 -4.24 0.32
C ALA A 244 -13.43 -3.14 -0.36
N VAL A 245 -13.12 -1.88 -0.06
CA VAL A 245 -13.78 -0.71 -0.69
C VAL A 245 -13.27 -0.50 -2.11
N PHE A 246 -11.98 -0.69 -2.36
CA PHE A 246 -11.40 -0.66 -3.69
C PHE A 246 -10.27 -1.69 -3.80
N PRO A 247 -10.59 -2.93 -4.24
CA PRO A 247 -9.59 -3.94 -4.52
C PRO A 247 -8.97 -3.75 -5.91
N ILE A 248 -7.67 -4.01 -6.03
CA ILE A 248 -7.00 -4.26 -7.29
C ILE A 248 -7.11 -5.76 -7.55
N LEU A 249 -7.89 -6.13 -8.55
CA LEU A 249 -8.22 -7.51 -8.83
C LEU A 249 -7.02 -8.28 -9.35
N GLN A 250 -6.84 -9.50 -8.84
CA GLN A 250 -5.84 -10.43 -9.27
C GLN A 250 -6.49 -11.77 -9.64
N ASP A 251 -5.99 -12.37 -10.69
CA ASP A 251 -6.42 -13.69 -11.17
C ASP A 251 -5.24 -14.35 -11.86
N GLY A 252 -4.75 -15.45 -11.33
CA GLY A 252 -3.55 -16.11 -11.79
C GLY A 252 -3.54 -16.48 -13.28
N LYS A 253 -4.70 -16.54 -13.92
CA LYS A 253 -4.84 -16.82 -15.36
C LYS A 253 -5.01 -15.56 -16.21
N HIS A 254 -5.60 -14.50 -15.65
CA HIS A 254 -6.01 -13.32 -16.43
C HIS A 254 -5.20 -12.06 -16.11
N THR A 255 -4.60 -11.97 -14.92
CA THR A 255 -3.76 -10.83 -14.50
C THR A 255 -2.32 -11.27 -14.23
N ALA A 256 -1.77 -12.10 -15.10
CA ALA A 256 -0.40 -12.59 -14.97
C ALA A 256 0.61 -11.41 -15.02
N ALA A 257 1.16 -11.05 -13.86
CA ALA A 257 2.12 -9.97 -13.73
C ALA A 257 3.02 -10.17 -12.49
N TYR A 258 4.33 -10.00 -12.64
CA TYR A 258 5.27 -10.13 -11.52
C TYR A 258 5.26 -8.92 -10.58
N GLY A 259 4.70 -7.79 -10.98
CA GLY A 259 4.63 -6.56 -10.18
C GLY A 259 3.32 -6.38 -9.40
N GLY A 260 2.43 -7.39 -9.38
CA GLY A 260 1.21 -7.45 -8.59
C GLY A 260 1.44 -8.07 -7.21
N THR A 261 0.40 -8.72 -6.64
CA THR A 261 0.50 -9.43 -5.35
C THR A 261 1.48 -10.62 -5.38
N VAL A 262 1.78 -11.15 -6.55
CA VAL A 262 2.90 -12.11 -6.74
C VAL A 262 4.19 -11.58 -6.10
N PHE A 263 4.51 -10.29 -6.29
CA PHE A 263 5.69 -9.68 -5.68
C PHE A 263 5.62 -9.71 -4.15
N LEU A 264 4.47 -9.37 -3.56
CA LEU A 264 4.29 -9.36 -2.11
C LEU A 264 4.37 -10.76 -1.49
N ILE A 265 4.12 -11.80 -2.29
CA ILE A 265 4.26 -13.19 -1.89
C ILE A 265 5.71 -13.64 -2.13
N ASP A 266 6.12 -13.76 -3.38
CA ASP A 266 7.38 -14.41 -3.74
C ASP A 266 8.63 -13.70 -3.25
N ALA A 267 8.61 -12.36 -3.21
CA ALA A 267 9.72 -11.61 -2.65
C ALA A 267 9.87 -11.80 -1.12
N CYS A 268 8.80 -12.19 -0.44
CA CYS A 268 8.77 -12.31 1.03
C CYS A 268 8.98 -13.73 1.56
N TYR A 269 8.99 -14.72 0.70
CA TYR A 269 9.21 -16.13 1.07
C TYR A 269 10.52 -16.67 0.52
N ASP A 270 11.09 -17.64 1.21
CA ASP A 270 12.05 -18.62 0.72
C ASP A 270 11.47 -20.03 0.80
N LYS A 271 12.28 -21.03 0.48
CA LYS A 271 11.88 -22.45 0.49
C LYS A 271 11.57 -23.01 1.90
N THR A 272 11.72 -22.22 2.96
CA THR A 272 11.55 -22.67 4.36
C THR A 272 10.45 -21.90 5.10
N ALA A 273 10.16 -20.65 4.70
CA ALA A 273 9.11 -19.86 5.35
C ALA A 273 7.72 -20.49 5.15
N SER A 274 6.96 -20.61 6.23
CA SER A 274 5.63 -21.25 6.22
C SER A 274 4.62 -20.42 7.00
N VAL A 275 3.43 -20.22 6.41
CA VAL A 275 2.32 -19.48 7.03
C VAL A 275 1.20 -20.39 7.54
N ASN A 276 1.16 -21.65 7.10
CA ASN A 276 0.09 -22.57 7.48
C ASN A 276 0.53 -23.60 8.53
N SER A 277 -0.45 -24.17 9.24
CA SER A 277 -0.24 -25.11 10.34
C SER A 277 0.28 -26.49 9.91
N ASN A 278 0.16 -26.84 8.62
CA ASN A 278 0.68 -28.09 8.10
C ASN A 278 2.16 -28.01 7.68
N GLY A 279 2.79 -26.82 7.83
CA GLY A 279 4.20 -26.60 7.56
C GLY A 279 4.58 -26.52 6.08
N THR A 280 3.60 -26.39 5.16
CA THR A 280 3.91 -26.20 3.74
C THR A 280 4.68 -24.90 3.56
N ALA A 281 5.90 -25.00 3.03
CA ALA A 281 6.74 -23.84 2.75
C ALA A 281 6.27 -23.06 1.52
N GLY A 282 6.63 -21.75 1.50
CA GLY A 282 6.21 -20.83 0.47
C GLY A 282 4.79 -20.28 0.66
N GLY A 283 4.41 -19.37 -0.20
CA GLY A 283 3.11 -18.69 -0.20
C GLY A 283 2.07 -19.31 -1.13
N ASN A 284 2.19 -20.62 -1.44
CA ASN A 284 1.39 -21.33 -2.45
C ASN A 284 1.61 -20.83 -3.88
N LEU A 285 2.81 -20.33 -4.16
CA LEU A 285 3.32 -20.07 -5.50
C LEU A 285 4.66 -20.81 -5.61
N TYR A 286 4.89 -21.64 -6.64
CA TYR A 286 6.12 -22.45 -6.70
C TYR A 286 6.79 -22.59 -8.07
N ASP A 287 6.23 -22.04 -9.11
CA ASP A 287 6.91 -22.06 -10.40
C ASP A 287 7.86 -20.85 -10.52
N ASN A 288 9.06 -20.98 -10.00
CA ASN A 288 10.06 -19.94 -9.75
C ASN A 288 9.77 -19.04 -8.53
N ALA A 289 8.89 -19.45 -7.66
CA ALA A 289 8.51 -18.80 -6.43
C ALA A 289 9.63 -18.74 -5.38
N ASN A 290 9.38 -17.97 -4.32
CA ASN A 290 10.29 -17.84 -3.19
C ASN A 290 11.58 -17.11 -3.57
N TRP A 291 11.41 -15.88 -4.09
CA TRP A 291 12.55 -15.05 -4.52
C TRP A 291 13.42 -14.56 -3.37
N ALA A 292 12.96 -14.71 -2.12
CA ALA A 292 13.74 -14.47 -0.92
C ALA A 292 14.43 -13.09 -0.90
N GLY A 293 13.68 -12.03 -1.16
CA GLY A 293 14.19 -10.67 -1.27
C GLY A 293 13.84 -9.79 -0.08
N VAL A 294 12.56 -9.61 0.17
CA VAL A 294 12.02 -8.65 1.14
C VAL A 294 11.71 -9.34 2.47
N ARG A 295 12.13 -8.71 3.56
CA ARG A 295 11.89 -9.20 4.92
C ARG A 295 11.64 -8.07 5.89
N ALA A 296 11.11 -8.41 7.09
CA ALA A 296 10.86 -7.44 8.13
C ALA A 296 12.15 -6.82 8.67
N ARG A 297 12.12 -5.50 8.92
CA ARG A 297 13.08 -4.86 9.82
C ARG A 297 12.73 -5.20 11.27
N LYS A 298 13.75 -5.12 12.14
CA LYS A 298 13.57 -5.26 13.58
C LYS A 298 12.47 -4.35 14.11
N ASP A 299 12.40 -3.12 13.62
CA ASP A 299 11.49 -2.08 14.08
C ASP A 299 10.01 -2.45 13.86
N LEU A 300 9.68 -3.20 12.79
CA LEU A 300 8.37 -3.77 12.60
C LEU A 300 8.09 -4.90 13.61
N ILE A 301 9.02 -5.82 13.79
CA ILE A 301 8.86 -6.93 14.73
C ILE A 301 8.67 -6.43 16.16
N ASP A 302 9.39 -5.38 16.56
CA ASP A 302 9.28 -4.76 17.89
C ASP A 302 7.90 -4.13 18.18
N LYS A 303 7.06 -3.89 17.15
CA LYS A 303 5.67 -3.46 17.37
C LYS A 303 4.82 -4.57 17.98
N PHE A 304 5.13 -5.82 17.69
CA PHE A 304 4.45 -7.01 18.20
C PHE A 304 5.18 -7.61 19.41
N PHE A 305 6.49 -7.54 19.42
CA PHE A 305 7.36 -8.13 20.44
C PHE A 305 8.30 -7.07 21.06
N PRO A 306 7.84 -6.31 22.04
CA PRO A 306 8.67 -5.29 22.70
C PRO A 306 10.00 -5.87 23.22
N ASN A 307 11.07 -5.08 23.14
CA ASN A 307 12.43 -5.47 23.55
C ASN A 307 13.08 -6.56 22.68
N SER A 308 12.61 -6.76 21.44
CA SER A 308 13.20 -7.72 20.49
C SER A 308 13.25 -9.14 21.00
N ASN A 309 12.22 -9.57 21.71
CA ASN A 309 12.09 -10.91 22.29
C ASN A 309 11.22 -11.86 21.45
N ALA A 310 10.99 -11.57 20.17
CA ALA A 310 10.22 -12.42 19.27
C ALA A 310 10.85 -13.82 19.17
N PRO A 311 10.07 -14.89 19.34
CA PRO A 311 10.57 -16.25 19.24
C PRO A 311 10.85 -16.66 17.79
N ALA A 312 11.77 -17.61 17.59
CA ALA A 312 12.09 -18.15 16.27
C ALA A 312 11.12 -19.30 15.91
N VAL A 313 9.84 -18.96 15.72
CA VAL A 313 8.78 -19.92 15.38
C VAL A 313 8.26 -19.69 13.95
N SER A 314 7.49 -20.67 13.43
CA SER A 314 6.87 -20.55 12.10
C SER A 314 5.80 -19.48 12.03
N GLY A 315 5.47 -19.03 10.82
CA GLY A 315 4.40 -18.05 10.61
C GLY A 315 3.02 -18.55 11.06
N ALA A 316 2.81 -19.86 11.11
CA ALA A 316 1.59 -20.44 11.68
C ALA A 316 1.48 -20.25 13.21
N ASN A 317 2.60 -20.21 13.92
CA ASN A 317 2.64 -20.12 15.39
C ASN A 317 2.87 -18.67 15.88
N MET A 318 3.43 -17.81 15.05
CA MET A 318 3.81 -16.44 15.44
C MET A 318 2.64 -15.61 15.96
N PRO A 319 1.42 -15.66 15.38
CA PRO A 319 0.25 -14.95 15.91
C PRO A 319 -0.07 -15.31 17.37
N SER A 320 0.00 -16.59 17.71
CA SER A 320 -0.25 -17.07 19.07
C SER A 320 0.81 -16.57 20.07
N GLU A 321 2.09 -16.54 19.66
CA GLU A 321 3.19 -16.03 20.48
C GLU A 321 3.08 -14.51 20.72
N ALA A 322 2.58 -13.78 19.72
CA ALA A 322 2.34 -12.33 19.81
C ALA A 322 1.07 -11.99 20.59
N GLY A 323 0.10 -12.92 20.67
CA GLY A 323 -1.27 -12.63 21.09
C GLY A 323 -1.95 -11.62 20.16
N ASP A 324 -1.64 -11.67 18.85
CA ASP A 324 -2.16 -10.76 17.84
C ASP A 324 -2.06 -11.44 16.45
N ASP A 325 -3.19 -11.75 15.83
CA ASP A 325 -3.26 -12.44 14.53
C ASP A 325 -2.58 -11.69 13.39
N ARG A 326 -2.29 -10.42 13.59
CA ARG A 326 -1.57 -9.58 12.62
C ARG A 326 -0.06 -9.84 12.59
N ALA A 327 0.49 -10.58 13.55
CA ALA A 327 1.91 -10.93 13.60
C ALA A 327 2.25 -12.05 12.62
N LEU A 328 2.17 -11.79 11.32
CA LEU A 328 2.37 -12.77 10.25
C LEU A 328 3.84 -12.80 9.79
N PHE A 329 4.69 -13.39 10.61
CA PHE A 329 6.14 -13.52 10.39
C PHE A 329 6.59 -14.95 10.59
N ASP A 330 7.57 -15.40 9.78
CA ASP A 330 8.29 -16.67 10.02
C ASP A 330 9.70 -16.38 10.51
N GLY A 331 10.02 -16.89 11.70
CA GLY A 331 11.31 -16.70 12.37
C GLY A 331 12.20 -17.95 12.39
N VAL A 332 11.75 -19.09 11.84
CA VAL A 332 12.50 -20.35 11.91
C VAL A 332 13.82 -20.23 11.16
N GLY A 333 14.94 -20.44 11.88
CA GLY A 333 16.28 -20.32 11.31
C GLY A 333 16.71 -18.89 10.95
N ARG A 334 16.03 -17.88 11.46
CA ARG A 334 16.22 -16.44 11.14
C ARG A 334 16.62 -15.65 12.37
N THR A 335 17.16 -14.45 12.13
CA THR A 335 17.45 -13.47 13.18
C THR A 335 16.56 -12.24 13.03
N ILE A 336 16.32 -11.49 14.11
CA ILE A 336 15.52 -10.26 14.05
C ILE A 336 16.33 -9.10 13.44
N THR A 337 17.67 -9.11 13.56
CA THR A 337 18.51 -7.96 13.26
C THR A 337 19.52 -8.23 12.15
N GLN A 338 19.81 -7.18 11.38
CA GLN A 338 20.95 -7.07 10.49
C GLN A 338 22.07 -6.32 11.22
N SER A 339 23.10 -7.03 11.67
CA SER A 339 24.16 -6.47 12.51
C SER A 339 25.30 -5.81 11.72
N THR A 340 25.50 -6.25 10.48
CA THR A 340 26.54 -5.75 9.57
C THR A 340 25.94 -5.42 8.20
N SER A 341 26.67 -4.66 7.39
CA SER A 341 26.26 -4.41 6.00
C SER A 341 26.17 -5.69 5.16
N ALA A 342 27.00 -6.69 5.47
CA ALA A 342 26.94 -8.01 4.81
C ALA A 342 25.63 -8.76 5.13
N ASP A 343 25.06 -8.59 6.32
CA ASP A 343 23.78 -9.21 6.70
C ASP A 343 22.62 -8.71 5.82
N ILE A 344 22.73 -7.52 5.23
CA ILE A 344 21.67 -6.96 4.39
C ILE A 344 21.43 -7.83 3.15
N SER A 345 22.46 -8.42 2.57
CA SER A 345 22.35 -9.32 1.42
C SER A 345 21.93 -10.75 1.76
N VAL A 346 21.57 -11.03 3.02
CA VAL A 346 21.23 -12.38 3.48
C VAL A 346 19.77 -12.43 3.94
N PHE A 347 18.91 -13.15 3.24
CA PHE A 347 17.47 -13.21 3.52
C PHE A 347 17.15 -13.67 4.96
N THR A 348 17.86 -14.64 5.49
CA THR A 348 17.65 -15.16 6.86
C THR A 348 18.10 -14.21 7.98
N LYS A 349 18.68 -13.07 7.63
CA LYS A 349 18.98 -11.98 8.57
C LYS A 349 17.82 -10.96 8.63
N GLY A 350 16.68 -11.42 9.03
CA GLY A 350 15.39 -10.79 9.21
C GLY A 350 14.30 -11.85 9.18
N PHE A 351 13.14 -11.62 9.83
CA PHE A 351 12.02 -12.54 9.73
C PHE A 351 11.35 -12.40 8.35
N ALA A 352 10.97 -13.53 7.76
CA ALA A 352 10.15 -13.53 6.55
C ALA A 352 8.76 -12.97 6.89
N VAL A 353 8.18 -12.18 5.99
CA VAL A 353 6.82 -11.64 6.14
C VAL A 353 5.88 -12.54 5.35
N VAL A 354 5.00 -13.25 6.06
CA VAL A 354 4.09 -14.25 5.49
C VAL A 354 2.64 -13.77 5.46
N LYS A 355 2.45 -12.46 5.33
CA LYS A 355 1.14 -11.82 5.36
C LYS A 355 0.31 -12.16 4.13
N PHE A 356 0.84 -11.92 2.93
CA PHE A 356 0.20 -12.29 1.68
C PHE A 356 0.53 -13.72 1.30
N ASN A 357 -0.44 -14.47 0.80
CA ASN A 357 -0.26 -15.81 0.29
C ASN A 357 -1.34 -16.15 -0.74
N ASN A 358 -1.14 -17.22 -1.53
CA ASN A 358 -2.06 -17.68 -2.55
C ASN A 358 -2.79 -18.98 -2.13
N PHE A 359 -2.82 -19.31 -0.84
CA PHE A 359 -3.68 -20.39 -0.34
C PHE A 359 -5.14 -19.97 -0.39
N TYR A 360 -6.02 -20.95 -0.60
CA TYR A 360 -7.46 -20.77 -0.45
C TYR A 360 -7.89 -21.22 0.93
N SER A 361 -8.68 -20.40 1.62
CA SER A 361 -9.18 -20.67 2.98
C SER A 361 -9.99 -21.97 3.06
N THR A 362 -10.64 -22.33 1.96
CA THR A 362 -11.40 -23.58 1.80
C THR A 362 -10.53 -24.83 1.64
N GLY A 363 -9.23 -24.70 1.38
CA GLY A 363 -8.33 -25.78 1.00
C GLY A 363 -8.40 -26.15 -0.50
N ALA A 364 -9.18 -25.42 -1.30
CA ALA A 364 -9.18 -25.58 -2.76
C ALA A 364 -7.85 -25.16 -3.37
N SER A 365 -7.56 -25.64 -4.59
CA SER A 365 -6.38 -25.23 -5.34
C SER A 365 -6.54 -23.84 -5.92
N ALA A 366 -5.47 -23.04 -5.90
CA ALA A 366 -5.40 -21.78 -6.64
C ALA A 366 -5.57 -22.01 -8.16
N LYS A 367 -5.98 -20.97 -8.89
CA LYS A 367 -6.21 -21.02 -10.35
C LYS A 367 -4.90 -21.23 -11.10
N ASP A 368 -3.80 -20.70 -10.58
CA ASP A 368 -2.44 -20.83 -11.08
C ASP A 368 -1.46 -20.84 -9.90
N LEU A 369 -0.28 -21.44 -10.11
CA LEU A 369 0.76 -21.54 -9.09
C LEU A 369 2.00 -20.69 -9.41
N ARG A 370 1.94 -19.92 -10.50
CA ARG A 370 2.96 -18.95 -10.89
C ARG A 370 2.49 -17.51 -10.62
N TYR A 371 1.18 -17.27 -10.72
CA TYR A 371 0.57 -15.94 -10.54
C TYR A 371 -0.52 -16.00 -9.48
N ALA A 372 -0.58 -14.95 -8.65
CA ALA A 372 -1.48 -14.91 -7.51
C ALA A 372 -2.92 -14.62 -7.93
N ASP A 373 -3.85 -15.24 -7.20
CA ASP A 373 -5.27 -14.91 -7.22
C ASP A 373 -5.64 -13.86 -6.17
N THR A 374 -4.72 -13.58 -5.23
CA THR A 374 -4.94 -12.71 -4.07
C THR A 374 -5.13 -11.26 -4.51
N ASP A 375 -6.33 -10.73 -4.37
CA ASP A 375 -6.62 -9.32 -4.61
C ASP A 375 -5.83 -8.42 -3.65
N PHE A 376 -5.37 -7.26 -4.14
CA PHE A 376 -4.76 -6.24 -3.31
C PHE A 376 -5.80 -5.19 -2.91
N PHE A 377 -6.21 -5.18 -1.65
CA PHE A 377 -7.21 -4.22 -1.15
C PHE A 377 -6.57 -2.84 -0.92
N LEU A 378 -6.50 -2.03 -1.98
CA LEU A 378 -5.90 -0.69 -1.91
C LEU A 378 -6.63 0.23 -0.93
N PHE A 379 -7.96 0.09 -0.84
CA PHE A 379 -8.80 0.71 0.18
C PHE A 379 -9.61 -0.36 0.90
N ARG A 380 -9.50 -0.41 2.22
CA ARG A 380 -10.30 -1.30 3.06
C ARG A 380 -10.78 -0.59 4.33
N VAL A 381 -11.90 -1.06 4.88
CA VAL A 381 -12.63 -0.39 5.96
C VAL A 381 -11.77 -0.09 7.19
N ALA A 382 -10.83 -0.96 7.55
CA ALA A 382 -9.92 -0.71 8.67
C ALA A 382 -9.16 0.62 8.55
N GLU A 383 -8.91 1.10 7.32
CA GLU A 383 -8.33 2.41 7.10
C GLU A 383 -9.25 3.54 7.55
N ALA A 384 -10.55 3.45 7.28
CA ALA A 384 -11.52 4.44 7.76
C ALA A 384 -11.59 4.46 9.30
N TYR A 385 -11.45 3.30 9.95
CA TYR A 385 -11.41 3.19 11.40
C TYR A 385 -10.24 3.96 11.98
N LEU A 386 -9.03 3.73 11.47
CA LEU A 386 -7.83 4.41 11.93
C LEU A 386 -7.79 5.88 11.51
N THR A 387 -8.32 6.24 10.33
CA THR A 387 -8.45 7.64 9.91
C THR A 387 -9.35 8.43 10.85
N TYR A 388 -10.52 7.88 11.20
CA TYR A 388 -11.43 8.51 12.16
C TYR A 388 -10.78 8.65 13.54
N ALA A 389 -10.18 7.58 14.05
CA ALA A 389 -9.51 7.58 15.34
C ALA A 389 -8.36 8.62 15.41
N GLU A 390 -7.53 8.70 14.37
CA GLU A 390 -6.43 9.65 14.29
C GLU A 390 -6.93 11.10 14.15
N ALA A 391 -7.84 11.34 13.21
CA ALA A 391 -8.34 12.69 12.94
C ALA A 391 -9.04 13.28 14.15
N THR A 392 -9.90 12.50 14.83
CA THR A 392 -10.57 12.93 16.06
C THR A 392 -9.59 13.07 17.24
N ALA A 393 -8.56 12.22 17.33
CA ALA A 393 -7.52 12.37 18.35
C ALA A 393 -6.72 13.67 18.17
N ARG A 394 -6.40 14.05 16.92
CA ARG A 394 -5.71 15.32 16.62
C ARG A 394 -6.55 16.53 17.00
N LEU A 395 -7.86 16.45 16.87
CA LEU A 395 -8.82 17.47 17.33
C LEU A 395 -9.01 17.45 18.87
N ASN A 396 -8.72 16.32 19.53
CA ASN A 396 -8.91 16.08 20.96
C ASN A 396 -7.58 16.04 21.73
N GLY A 397 -6.68 16.95 21.44
CA GLY A 397 -5.41 17.10 22.18
C GLY A 397 -4.45 15.91 22.10
N GLY A 398 -4.55 15.10 21.05
CA GLY A 398 -3.66 13.96 20.81
C GLY A 398 -4.11 12.64 21.46
N GLN A 399 -5.34 12.57 21.96
CA GLN A 399 -5.93 11.40 22.59
C GLN A 399 -7.20 10.99 21.84
N THR A 400 -7.43 9.69 21.63
CA THR A 400 -8.66 9.22 21.00
C THR A 400 -9.89 9.63 21.80
N THR A 401 -10.96 9.95 21.08
CA THR A 401 -12.32 9.99 21.64
C THR A 401 -12.78 8.60 22.06
N THR A 402 -13.89 8.48 22.78
CA THR A 402 -14.50 7.18 23.11
C THR A 402 -14.73 6.36 21.84
N GLU A 403 -15.37 6.95 20.83
CA GLU A 403 -15.63 6.27 19.55
C GLU A 403 -14.34 5.88 18.83
N GLY A 404 -13.33 6.75 18.78
CA GLY A 404 -12.01 6.43 18.20
C GLY A 404 -11.31 5.27 18.92
N THR A 405 -11.45 5.20 20.26
CA THR A 405 -10.96 4.07 21.07
C THR A 405 -11.68 2.78 20.72
N ASP A 406 -13.01 2.83 20.61
CA ASP A 406 -13.85 1.67 20.28
C ASP A 406 -13.53 1.12 18.89
N LEU A 407 -13.27 1.98 17.91
CA LEU A 407 -12.89 1.56 16.55
C LEU A 407 -11.53 0.84 16.54
N ILE A 408 -10.54 1.32 17.27
CA ILE A 408 -9.25 0.61 17.42
C ILE A 408 -9.44 -0.71 18.15
N ASN A 409 -10.25 -0.74 19.21
CA ASN A 409 -10.57 -1.96 19.95
C ASN A 409 -11.28 -3.01 19.09
N GLN A 410 -12.08 -2.61 18.10
CA GLN A 410 -12.68 -3.55 17.14
C GLN A 410 -11.60 -4.19 16.25
N LEU A 411 -10.56 -3.44 15.82
CA LEU A 411 -9.42 -4.02 15.10
C LEU A 411 -8.66 -5.03 15.97
N HIS A 412 -8.45 -4.71 17.24
CA HIS A 412 -7.83 -5.64 18.21
C HIS A 412 -8.68 -6.90 18.37
N THR A 413 -9.99 -6.76 18.58
CA THR A 413 -10.91 -7.89 18.75
C THR A 413 -10.89 -8.80 17.52
N ARG A 414 -10.94 -8.24 16.30
CA ARG A 414 -10.85 -8.99 15.06
C ARG A 414 -9.55 -9.79 14.95
N ALA A 415 -8.46 -9.24 15.46
CA ALA A 415 -7.12 -9.83 15.45
C ALA A 415 -6.82 -10.68 16.70
N HIS A 416 -7.79 -11.01 17.53
CA HIS A 416 -7.63 -11.67 18.82
C HIS A 416 -6.57 -11.00 19.73
N ALA A 417 -6.25 -9.74 19.48
CA ALA A 417 -5.37 -8.94 20.33
C ALA A 417 -6.17 -8.32 21.49
N ALA A 418 -5.48 -8.05 22.61
CA ALA A 418 -6.13 -7.48 23.78
C ALA A 418 -6.60 -6.04 23.51
N PRO A 419 -7.91 -5.74 23.59
CA PRO A 419 -8.40 -4.38 23.46
C PRO A 419 -8.03 -3.57 24.70
N ARG A 420 -7.92 -2.25 24.55
CA ARG A 420 -7.72 -1.35 25.69
C ARG A 420 -9.03 -1.18 26.45
N THR A 421 -9.06 -1.59 27.70
CA THR A 421 -10.25 -1.56 28.55
C THR A 421 -10.44 -0.25 29.30
N THR A 422 -9.37 0.54 29.48
CA THR A 422 -9.38 1.83 30.18
C THR A 422 -8.47 2.83 29.49
N GLY A 423 -8.87 4.11 29.49
CA GLY A 423 -8.11 5.19 28.88
C GLY A 423 -8.24 5.26 27.37
N SER A 424 -7.50 6.17 26.76
CA SER A 424 -7.49 6.45 25.33
C SER A 424 -6.16 6.01 24.69
N TYR A 425 -6.12 5.94 23.36
CA TYR A 425 -4.88 5.78 22.58
C TYR A 425 -4.26 7.14 22.31
N THR A 426 -2.95 7.26 22.49
CA THR A 426 -2.19 8.43 22.08
C THR A 426 -1.91 8.41 20.57
N LEU A 427 -1.48 9.54 20.00
CA LEU A 427 -1.03 9.58 18.61
C LEU A 427 0.11 8.58 18.32
N ASN A 428 1.01 8.31 19.26
CA ASN A 428 2.03 7.27 19.07
C ASN A 428 1.43 5.86 19.06
N ASP A 429 0.44 5.59 19.90
CA ASP A 429 -0.28 4.32 19.86
C ASP A 429 -0.95 4.14 18.49
N ILE A 430 -1.63 5.19 17.99
CA ILE A 430 -2.30 5.18 16.69
C ILE A 430 -1.29 4.94 15.54
N LEU A 431 -0.12 5.56 15.57
CA LEU A 431 0.93 5.31 14.57
C LEU A 431 1.42 3.86 14.60
N ASN A 432 1.46 3.23 15.79
CA ASN A 432 1.79 1.81 15.91
C ASN A 432 0.65 0.93 15.41
N GLU A 433 -0.62 1.33 15.62
CA GLU A 433 -1.77 0.60 15.07
C GLU A 433 -1.81 0.68 13.54
N TRP A 434 -1.51 1.84 12.94
CA TRP A 434 -1.31 1.95 11.49
C TRP A 434 -0.27 0.95 10.98
N CYS A 435 0.87 0.82 11.67
CA CYS A 435 1.91 -0.12 11.31
C CYS A 435 1.41 -1.57 11.45
N LYS A 436 0.87 -1.97 12.61
CA LYS A 436 0.40 -3.34 12.86
C LYS A 436 -0.69 -3.79 11.88
N GLU A 437 -1.61 -2.89 11.56
CA GLU A 437 -2.74 -3.20 10.69
C GLU A 437 -2.33 -3.24 9.21
N PHE A 438 -1.47 -2.30 8.77
CA PHE A 438 -1.23 -2.03 7.35
C PHE A 438 0.21 -2.26 6.87
N TYR A 439 1.10 -2.89 7.67
CA TYR A 439 2.45 -3.16 7.16
C TYR A 439 2.37 -3.94 5.85
N PHE A 440 3.25 -3.62 4.92
CA PHE A 440 3.35 -4.21 3.59
C PHE A 440 2.12 -3.96 2.67
N GLU A 441 1.31 -2.93 2.98
CA GLU A 441 0.18 -2.51 2.15
C GLU A 441 0.41 -1.14 1.45
N GLY A 442 1.66 -0.73 1.29
CA GLY A 442 2.02 0.44 0.47
C GLY A 442 1.74 1.81 1.10
N ARG A 443 1.86 1.97 2.42
CA ARG A 443 1.48 3.24 3.07
C ARG A 443 2.42 3.81 4.14
N ARG A 444 3.28 3.02 4.76
CA ARG A 444 4.04 3.41 5.97
C ARG A 444 4.77 4.74 5.86
N ARG A 445 5.39 5.03 4.70
CA ARG A 445 6.08 6.30 4.46
C ARG A 445 5.15 7.50 4.61
N VAL A 446 3.93 7.43 4.09
CA VAL A 446 2.91 8.48 4.18
C VAL A 446 2.56 8.75 5.63
N ASP A 447 2.38 7.69 6.44
CA ASP A 447 2.10 7.80 7.87
C ASP A 447 3.27 8.43 8.63
N LEU A 448 4.50 7.97 8.40
CA LEU A 448 5.69 8.53 9.04
C LEU A 448 5.91 10.01 8.70
N ILE A 449 5.63 10.42 7.46
CA ILE A 449 5.71 11.84 7.05
C ILE A 449 4.66 12.66 7.80
N ARG A 450 3.40 12.20 7.86
CA ARG A 450 2.30 12.88 8.55
C ARG A 450 2.55 13.03 10.05
N PHE A 451 3.20 12.06 10.67
CA PHE A 451 3.61 12.11 12.07
C PHE A 451 4.96 12.80 12.29
N ASN A 452 5.55 13.40 11.24
CA ASN A 452 6.88 14.04 11.30
C ASN A 452 7.97 13.09 11.82
N LYS A 453 7.99 11.86 11.33
CA LYS A 453 8.93 10.80 11.76
C LYS A 453 9.75 10.20 10.59
N PHE A 454 9.62 10.72 9.38
CA PHE A 454 10.37 10.24 8.21
C PHE A 454 11.66 11.04 8.03
N GLY A 455 11.68 12.09 7.20
CA GLY A 455 12.81 13.00 7.02
C GLY A 455 12.68 14.24 7.91
N GLY A 456 13.80 14.87 8.25
CA GLY A 456 13.84 16.08 9.06
C GLY A 456 13.73 15.87 10.58
N ASN A 457 13.50 14.64 11.05
CA ASN A 457 13.38 14.33 12.48
C ASN A 457 14.54 13.45 12.98
N ALA A 458 15.39 14.03 13.84
CA ALA A 458 16.53 13.34 14.43
C ALA A 458 16.15 12.36 15.57
N ASN A 459 14.92 12.42 16.08
CA ASN A 459 14.50 11.66 17.25
C ASN A 459 13.75 10.35 16.91
N TYR A 460 13.53 10.08 15.62
CA TYR A 460 12.90 8.84 15.15
C TYR A 460 13.79 8.16 14.13
N ASN A 461 14.47 7.13 14.55
CA ASN A 461 15.36 6.32 13.74
C ASN A 461 14.91 4.86 13.74
N TRP A 462 15.24 4.15 12.67
CA TRP A 462 15.13 2.71 12.55
C TRP A 462 16.47 2.14 12.06
N ALA A 463 16.69 0.85 12.23
CA ALA A 463 17.92 0.20 11.79
C ALA A 463 18.16 0.44 10.29
N TRP A 464 19.35 0.92 9.95
CA TRP A 464 19.79 1.24 8.57
C TRP A 464 19.09 2.44 7.91
N LYS A 465 18.30 3.23 8.63
CA LYS A 465 17.84 4.53 8.15
C LYS A 465 19.04 5.36 7.68
N GLY A 466 18.95 5.93 6.45
CA GLY A 466 20.04 6.74 5.89
C GLY A 466 21.37 6.01 5.71
N GLY A 467 21.37 4.67 5.66
CA GLY A 467 22.53 3.82 5.43
C GLY A 467 23.40 3.52 6.63
N GLU A 468 23.02 3.90 7.83
CA GLU A 468 23.78 3.63 9.07
C GLU A 468 23.05 2.61 9.96
N ARG A 469 23.79 1.69 10.57
CA ARG A 469 23.24 0.59 11.38
C ARG A 469 22.27 1.06 12.45
N ASN A 470 22.59 2.13 13.16
CA ASN A 470 21.73 2.68 14.23
C ASN A 470 20.74 3.74 13.73
N GLY A 471 20.67 3.90 12.41
CA GLY A 471 19.88 4.93 11.77
C GLY A 471 20.52 6.32 11.81
N ARG A 472 20.44 7.02 10.72
CA ARG A 472 20.82 8.43 10.59
C ARG A 472 19.65 9.22 10.01
N ASN A 473 19.38 10.36 10.60
CA ASN A 473 18.39 11.27 10.05
C ASN A 473 18.85 11.81 8.67
N PHE A 474 17.89 12.07 7.79
CA PHE A 474 18.10 12.73 6.50
C PHE A 474 17.17 13.95 6.38
N ALA A 475 17.48 14.85 5.44
CA ALA A 475 16.75 16.09 5.26
C ALA A 475 15.27 15.87 4.95
N ALA A 476 14.40 16.78 5.40
CA ALA A 476 12.96 16.75 5.12
C ALA A 476 12.64 16.83 3.59
N THR A 477 13.58 17.31 2.77
CA THR A 477 13.46 17.30 1.31
C THR A 477 13.28 15.89 0.75
N ARG A 478 13.74 14.83 1.46
CA ARG A 478 13.50 13.41 1.12
C ARG A 478 12.07 12.93 1.39
N ASN A 479 11.21 13.75 1.98
CA ASN A 479 9.79 13.45 2.11
C ASN A 479 9.05 13.50 0.75
N VAL A 480 9.70 13.98 -0.30
CA VAL A 480 9.21 13.97 -1.68
C VAL A 480 10.28 13.35 -2.55
N PHE A 481 9.93 12.54 -3.52
CA PHE A 481 10.87 11.99 -4.48
C PHE A 481 11.23 13.01 -5.58
N ALA A 482 12.37 12.80 -6.22
CA ALA A 482 12.79 13.60 -7.36
C ALA A 482 11.87 13.38 -8.57
N ILE A 483 11.61 14.44 -9.33
CA ILE A 483 11.08 14.30 -10.69
C ILE A 483 12.18 13.60 -11.54
N PRO A 484 11.85 12.56 -12.34
CA PRO A 484 12.83 11.87 -13.16
C PRO A 484 13.57 12.80 -14.13
N ASN A 485 14.88 12.63 -14.24
CA ASN A 485 15.72 13.43 -15.15
C ASN A 485 15.24 13.38 -16.60
N SER A 486 14.73 12.22 -17.04
CA SER A 486 14.16 12.06 -18.38
C SER A 486 13.02 13.05 -18.66
N ASP A 487 12.19 13.33 -17.67
CA ASP A 487 11.07 14.25 -17.79
C ASP A 487 11.55 15.71 -17.79
N LEU A 488 12.46 16.04 -16.87
CA LEU A 488 13.06 17.39 -16.79
C LEU A 488 13.77 17.80 -18.08
N THR A 489 14.34 16.84 -18.80
CA THR A 489 15.09 17.11 -20.05
C THR A 489 14.15 17.48 -21.20
N VAL A 490 12.94 16.91 -21.24
CA VAL A 490 11.99 17.10 -22.36
C VAL A 490 10.91 18.10 -22.06
N ASN A 491 10.60 18.36 -20.79
CA ASN A 491 9.57 19.30 -20.36
C ASN A 491 10.18 20.51 -19.64
N TYR A 492 10.42 21.58 -20.37
CA TYR A 492 11.01 22.83 -19.88
C TYR A 492 10.14 23.60 -18.85
N ASN A 493 8.87 23.19 -18.65
CA ASN A 493 8.01 23.78 -17.62
C ASN A 493 8.31 23.21 -16.22
N LEU A 494 9.07 22.11 -16.14
CA LEU A 494 9.35 21.44 -14.88
C LEU A 494 10.54 22.04 -14.14
N LYS A 495 10.41 22.09 -12.84
CA LYS A 495 11.50 22.37 -11.89
C LYS A 495 11.63 21.20 -10.93
N GLN A 496 12.88 20.81 -10.66
CA GLN A 496 13.16 19.75 -9.71
C GLN A 496 12.70 20.10 -8.29
N ASN A 497 12.30 19.10 -7.52
CA ASN A 497 12.02 19.25 -6.09
C ASN A 497 13.28 19.65 -5.32
N PRO A 498 13.18 20.47 -4.26
CA PRO A 498 14.32 20.85 -3.44
C PRO A 498 15.07 19.61 -2.88
N GLY A 499 16.38 19.65 -2.94
CA GLY A 499 17.27 18.59 -2.40
C GLY A 499 17.73 17.54 -3.43
N TYR A 500 17.41 17.76 -4.73
CA TYR A 500 17.81 16.88 -5.83
C TYR A 500 18.50 17.64 -6.94
#